data_b1b252453fb7578d0ed0bd3bf25b9dd2
#
_entry.id   b1b252453fb7578d0ed0bd3bf25b9dd2
#
_cell.length_a   1.000
_cell.length_b   1.000
_cell.length_c   1.000
_cell.angle_alpha   90.00
_cell.angle_beta   90.00
_cell.angle_gamma   90.00
#
_symmetry.space_group_name_H-M   'P 1'
#
loop_
_entity.id
_entity.type
_entity.pdbx_description
1 polymer ?
#
loop_
_entity_poly.entity_id
_entity_poly.type
_entity_poly.pdbx_seq_one_letter_code
_entity_poly.pdbx_strand_id
1 'polypeptide(L)'
;TMPNIALGAWSWGAGAAGGDQVFGNHLFEEDLKPVFEAALEKGLNLWDTAAVYGEGTSERILGNFVKEIARGDVILSTKFTPQIASDSPDAMQEMLNGSKKRLHADVIDIYWIHNPMDVEKWTPKLIPLAKSGQIQTIGVSNHNLAEIKRVNEILNPEGLKVSAVQNHYSLLHRSSEQAGILDYCKKNDITFYAYMVLEQGALTGKYNQEHPFPKGTGRGDSY
;
A
#
# COMPACT_ATOMS: atom_id res chain seq x y z
N THR A 1 6.82 -5.99 16.16
CA THR A 1 5.33 -5.92 15.98
C THR A 1 5.03 -4.85 14.95
N MET A 2 4.20 -5.17 13.97
CA MET A 2 3.76 -4.17 13.00
C MET A 2 2.83 -3.15 13.65
N PRO A 3 2.94 -1.83 13.32
CA PRO A 3 2.03 -0.82 13.84
C PRO A 3 0.57 -1.10 13.47
N ASN A 4 -0.36 -0.69 14.32
CA ASN A 4 -1.79 -0.88 14.07
C ASN A 4 -2.38 0.12 13.05
N ILE A 5 -1.67 1.22 12.81
CA ILE A 5 -2.10 2.27 11.89
C ILE A 5 -1.02 2.48 10.85
N ALA A 6 -1.42 2.41 9.59
CA ALA A 6 -0.62 2.79 8.44
C ALA A 6 -1.17 4.11 7.87
N LEU A 7 -0.28 5.04 7.54
CA LEU A 7 -0.62 6.31 6.93
C LEU A 7 -0.48 6.19 5.40
N GLY A 8 -1.58 6.35 4.69
CA GLY A 8 -1.62 6.23 3.24
C GLY A 8 -1.20 7.51 2.53
N ALA A 9 -0.33 7.36 1.54
CA ALA A 9 0.15 8.45 0.68
C ALA A 9 -0.43 8.39 -0.75
N TRP A 10 -1.52 7.69 -0.97
CA TRP A 10 -2.18 7.65 -2.28
C TRP A 10 -2.66 9.03 -2.72
N SER A 11 -3.13 9.85 -1.80
CA SER A 11 -3.56 11.22 -2.07
C SER A 11 -2.40 12.21 -2.34
N TRP A 12 -1.15 11.75 -2.28
CA TRP A 12 0.03 12.60 -2.49
C TRP A 12 0.48 12.54 -3.94
N GLY A 13 0.78 13.71 -4.50
CA GLY A 13 1.34 13.82 -5.83
C GLY A 13 0.30 13.97 -6.93
N ALA A 14 0.79 14.21 -8.12
CA ALA A 14 0.04 14.50 -9.34
C ALA A 14 0.37 13.49 -10.43
N GLY A 15 -0.50 13.38 -11.44
CA GLY A 15 -0.35 12.50 -12.58
C GLY A 15 -1.27 11.28 -12.53
N ALA A 16 -1.02 10.28 -13.36
CA ALA A 16 -1.85 9.08 -13.44
C ALA A 16 -1.94 8.37 -12.09
N ALA A 17 -3.16 8.08 -11.65
CA ALA A 17 -3.47 7.55 -10.32
C ALA A 17 -2.93 8.39 -9.15
N GLY A 18 -2.68 9.68 -9.36
CA GLY A 18 -2.25 10.62 -8.34
C GLY A 18 -3.40 11.25 -7.58
N GLY A 19 -3.10 11.94 -6.49
CA GLY A 19 -4.08 12.57 -5.64
C GLY A 19 -4.93 13.64 -6.34
N ASP A 20 -4.35 14.36 -7.29
CA ASP A 20 -5.04 15.36 -8.11
C ASP A 20 -6.13 14.73 -8.98
N GLN A 21 -5.85 13.60 -9.61
CA GLN A 21 -6.80 12.92 -10.50
C GLN A 21 -7.84 12.10 -9.73
N VAL A 22 -7.42 11.40 -8.67
CA VAL A 22 -8.30 10.49 -7.92
C VAL A 22 -9.15 11.21 -6.91
N PHE A 23 -8.58 12.17 -6.18
CA PHE A 23 -9.25 12.85 -5.07
C PHE A 23 -9.58 14.32 -5.34
N GLY A 24 -9.10 14.88 -6.46
CA GLY A 24 -9.29 16.28 -6.81
C GLY A 24 -8.55 17.24 -5.87
N ASN A 25 -7.48 16.79 -5.25
CA ASN A 25 -6.64 17.63 -4.40
C ASN A 25 -5.42 18.16 -5.17
N HIS A 26 -4.72 19.13 -4.58
CA HIS A 26 -3.49 19.69 -5.09
C HIS A 26 -2.50 19.84 -3.94
N LEU A 27 -2.10 18.70 -3.35
CA LEU A 27 -1.19 18.65 -2.21
C LEU A 27 0.25 18.61 -2.70
N PHE A 28 1.01 19.64 -2.35
CA PHE A 28 2.42 19.78 -2.64
C PHE A 28 3.28 19.34 -1.45
N GLU A 29 4.57 19.20 -1.69
CA GLU A 29 5.54 18.77 -0.67
C GLU A 29 5.52 19.68 0.57
N GLU A 30 5.42 20.98 0.37
CA GLU A 30 5.31 21.98 1.44
C GLU A 30 4.07 21.83 2.33
N ASP A 31 2.94 21.38 1.76
CA ASP A 31 1.71 21.10 2.50
C ASP A 31 1.80 19.81 3.31
N LEU A 32 2.55 18.84 2.80
CA LEU A 32 2.63 17.48 3.33
C LEU A 32 3.73 17.30 4.37
N LYS A 33 4.81 18.07 4.30
CA LYS A 33 5.92 17.99 5.27
C LYS A 33 5.48 18.17 6.72
N PRO A 34 4.67 19.17 7.07
CA PRO A 34 4.16 19.32 8.44
C PRO A 34 3.29 18.13 8.89
N VAL A 35 2.55 17.52 7.97
CA VAL A 35 1.75 16.32 8.25
C VAL A 35 2.64 15.12 8.58
N PHE A 36 3.69 14.93 7.80
CA PHE A 36 4.67 13.87 8.02
C PHE A 36 5.37 14.03 9.39
N GLU A 37 5.86 15.22 9.68
CA GLU A 37 6.53 15.55 10.94
C GLU A 37 5.59 15.36 12.16
N ALA A 38 4.38 15.88 12.10
CA ALA A 38 3.38 15.71 13.16
C ALA A 38 3.00 14.24 13.40
N ALA A 39 2.95 13.43 12.34
CA ALA A 39 2.70 11.99 12.47
C ALA A 39 3.83 11.31 13.24
N LEU A 40 5.09 11.59 12.89
CA LEU A 40 6.25 11.01 13.60
C LEU A 40 6.27 11.42 15.07
N GLU A 41 6.00 12.68 15.39
CA GLU A 41 5.89 13.16 16.78
C GLU A 41 4.82 12.41 17.59
N LYS A 42 3.77 11.92 16.92
CA LYS A 42 2.70 11.12 17.54
C LYS A 42 3.01 9.60 17.54
N GLY A 43 4.18 9.20 17.10
CA GLY A 43 4.57 7.79 17.00
C GLY A 43 3.91 7.04 15.85
N LEU A 44 3.32 7.74 14.87
CA LEU A 44 2.76 7.16 13.66
C LEU A 44 3.84 7.16 12.58
N ASN A 45 4.51 6.03 12.42
CA ASN A 45 5.73 5.92 11.61
C ASN A 45 5.65 4.95 10.44
N LEU A 46 4.53 4.26 10.25
CA LEU A 46 4.29 3.39 9.08
C LEU A 46 3.62 4.18 7.96
N TRP A 47 4.35 4.36 6.87
CA TRP A 47 3.89 5.08 5.67
C TRP A 47 3.72 4.13 4.51
N ASP A 48 2.52 4.11 3.93
CA ASP A 48 2.14 3.24 2.82
C ASP A 48 1.95 4.02 1.52
N THR A 49 2.65 3.61 0.47
CA THR A 49 2.60 4.18 -0.87
C THR A 49 2.57 3.05 -1.93
N ALA A 50 2.75 3.39 -3.18
CA ALA A 50 2.91 2.45 -4.28
C ALA A 50 3.65 3.10 -5.45
N ALA A 51 4.36 2.31 -6.25
CA ALA A 51 5.04 2.79 -7.44
C ALA A 51 4.09 3.46 -8.45
N VAL A 52 2.84 2.98 -8.54
CA VAL A 52 1.84 3.50 -9.46
C VAL A 52 1.23 4.84 -9.04
N TYR A 53 1.32 5.21 -7.76
CA TYR A 53 0.68 6.44 -7.26
C TYR A 53 1.35 7.68 -7.85
N GLY A 54 0.63 8.37 -8.75
CA GLY A 54 1.16 9.52 -9.46
C GLY A 54 2.41 9.19 -10.27
N GLU A 55 2.52 7.97 -10.80
CA GLU A 55 3.70 7.51 -11.55
C GLU A 55 5.01 7.68 -10.77
N GLY A 56 4.99 7.37 -9.49
CA GLY A 56 6.13 7.50 -8.58
C GLY A 56 6.21 8.84 -7.84
N THR A 57 5.31 9.79 -8.09
CA THR A 57 5.32 11.10 -7.41
C THR A 57 5.09 10.95 -5.91
N SER A 58 4.16 10.08 -5.49
CA SER A 58 3.92 9.80 -4.08
C SER A 58 5.17 9.28 -3.38
N GLU A 59 5.87 8.30 -3.98
CA GLU A 59 7.13 7.79 -3.44
C GLU A 59 8.22 8.87 -3.39
N ARG A 60 8.32 9.74 -4.40
CA ARG A 60 9.31 10.84 -4.41
C ARG A 60 9.07 11.83 -3.28
N ILE A 61 7.82 12.24 -3.06
CA ILE A 61 7.48 13.16 -1.97
C ILE A 61 7.82 12.54 -0.63
N LEU A 62 7.38 11.31 -0.38
CA LEU A 62 7.70 10.60 0.85
C LEU A 62 9.22 10.42 1.01
N GLY A 63 9.92 10.05 -0.05
CA GLY A 63 11.38 9.90 -0.06
C GLY A 63 12.13 11.18 0.27
N ASN A 64 11.63 12.33 -0.16
CA ASN A 64 12.23 13.62 0.19
C ASN A 64 12.14 13.91 1.70
N PHE A 65 11.10 13.45 2.37
CA PHE A 65 11.01 13.55 3.84
C PHE A 65 11.88 12.50 4.53
N VAL A 66 11.88 11.27 4.04
CA VAL A 66 12.65 10.15 4.62
C VAL A 66 14.15 10.41 4.60
N LYS A 67 14.70 11.03 3.56
CA LYS A 67 16.13 11.32 3.48
C LYS A 67 16.64 12.32 4.54
N GLU A 68 15.73 13.08 5.17
CA GLU A 68 16.06 14.08 6.18
C GLU A 68 16.06 13.53 7.62
N ILE A 69 15.65 12.28 7.81
CA ILE A 69 15.53 11.63 9.13
C ILE A 69 16.33 10.32 9.17
N ALA A 70 16.52 9.76 10.37
CA ALA A 70 17.12 8.45 10.49
C ALA A 70 16.21 7.37 9.89
N ARG A 71 16.78 6.46 9.08
CA ARG A 71 16.02 5.42 8.37
C ARG A 71 15.19 4.54 9.32
N GLY A 72 15.69 4.31 10.54
CA GLY A 72 15.02 3.51 11.57
C GLY A 72 13.80 4.18 12.19
N ASP A 73 13.58 5.47 11.95
CA ASP A 73 12.44 6.20 12.52
C ASP A 73 11.14 5.98 11.73
N VAL A 74 11.23 5.40 10.53
CA VAL A 74 10.09 5.12 9.65
C VAL A 74 10.05 3.66 9.23
N ILE A 75 8.84 3.17 9.00
CA ILE A 75 8.54 1.90 8.36
C ILE A 75 7.99 2.22 6.98
N LEU A 76 8.72 1.80 5.94
CA LEU A 76 8.36 2.07 4.55
C LEU A 76 7.63 0.89 3.94
N SER A 77 6.48 1.16 3.38
CA SER A 77 5.58 0.21 2.76
C SER A 77 5.28 0.69 1.34
N THR A 78 5.65 -0.11 0.34
CA THR A 78 5.34 0.18 -1.07
C THR A 78 5.01 -1.10 -1.83
N LYS A 79 4.55 -0.97 -3.08
CA LYS A 79 3.89 -2.05 -3.81
C LYS A 79 4.45 -2.25 -5.21
N PHE A 80 4.58 -3.52 -5.57
CA PHE A 80 4.68 -3.95 -6.95
C PHE A 80 3.28 -3.98 -7.57
N THR A 81 3.09 -3.23 -8.66
CA THR A 81 1.84 -3.19 -9.39
C THR A 81 1.99 -3.94 -10.72
N PRO A 82 1.40 -5.14 -10.86
CA PRO A 82 1.57 -5.97 -12.06
C PRO A 82 1.24 -5.25 -13.37
N GLN A 83 0.24 -4.38 -13.38
CA GLN A 83 -0.25 -3.71 -14.58
C GLN A 83 0.75 -2.72 -15.21
N ILE A 84 1.71 -2.25 -14.44
CA ILE A 84 2.76 -1.33 -14.92
C ILE A 84 4.13 -2.01 -15.00
N ALA A 85 4.19 -3.32 -14.83
CA ALA A 85 5.42 -4.09 -14.96
C ALA A 85 5.91 -4.11 -16.41
N SER A 86 7.23 -4.06 -16.60
CA SER A 86 7.85 -4.28 -17.91
C SER A 86 7.74 -5.76 -18.32
N ASP A 87 8.06 -6.05 -19.59
CA ASP A 87 8.12 -7.43 -20.10
C ASP A 87 9.44 -8.15 -19.71
N SER A 88 10.32 -7.49 -18.98
CA SER A 88 11.57 -8.08 -18.51
C SER A 88 11.31 -9.23 -17.52
N PRO A 89 12.10 -10.31 -17.56
CA PRO A 89 12.06 -11.35 -16.54
C PRO A 89 12.41 -10.81 -15.13
N ASP A 90 13.07 -9.67 -15.05
CA ASP A 90 13.47 -8.99 -13.82
C ASP A 90 12.54 -7.81 -13.46
N ALA A 91 11.34 -7.76 -14.01
CA ALA A 91 10.41 -6.63 -13.87
C ALA A 91 10.12 -6.25 -12.41
N MET A 92 9.98 -7.22 -11.51
CA MET A 92 9.75 -6.93 -10.09
C MET A 92 10.99 -6.31 -9.44
N GLN A 93 12.18 -6.82 -9.74
CA GLN A 93 13.44 -6.23 -9.23
C GLN A 93 13.63 -4.81 -9.75
N GLU A 94 13.33 -4.57 -11.02
CA GLU A 94 13.41 -3.25 -11.64
C GLU A 94 12.45 -2.26 -10.97
N MET A 95 11.21 -2.67 -10.71
CA MET A 95 10.23 -1.83 -10.03
C MET A 95 10.64 -1.55 -8.57
N LEU A 96 11.15 -2.54 -7.86
CA LEU A 96 11.69 -2.36 -6.51
C LEU A 96 12.88 -1.39 -6.50
N ASN A 97 13.79 -1.50 -7.46
CA ASN A 97 14.94 -0.59 -7.58
C ASN A 97 14.48 0.85 -7.80
N GLY A 98 13.45 1.05 -8.62
CA GLY A 98 12.82 2.36 -8.81
C GLY A 98 12.23 2.92 -7.50
N SER A 99 11.49 2.10 -6.77
CA SER A 99 10.91 2.48 -5.48
C SER A 99 11.99 2.82 -4.45
N LYS A 100 13.03 2.00 -4.34
CA LYS A 100 14.16 2.24 -3.43
C LYS A 100 14.85 3.58 -3.74
N LYS A 101 15.05 3.88 -5.03
CA LYS A 101 15.64 5.16 -5.46
C LYS A 101 14.77 6.35 -5.09
N ARG A 102 13.46 6.28 -5.35
CA ARG A 102 12.52 7.37 -5.03
C ARG A 102 12.35 7.58 -3.53
N LEU A 103 12.34 6.49 -2.77
CA LEU A 103 12.19 6.50 -1.31
C LEU A 103 13.50 6.75 -0.55
N HIS A 104 14.64 6.81 -1.23
CA HIS A 104 15.97 6.92 -0.61
C HIS A 104 16.23 5.84 0.44
N ALA A 105 15.87 4.59 0.13
CA ALA A 105 15.98 3.46 1.04
C ALA A 105 16.57 2.23 0.33
N ASP A 106 17.55 1.57 0.95
CA ASP A 106 18.14 0.34 0.43
C ASP A 106 17.28 -0.89 0.72
N VAL A 107 16.49 -0.82 1.80
CA VAL A 107 15.58 -1.88 2.24
C VAL A 107 14.19 -1.33 2.39
N ILE A 108 13.20 -2.06 1.87
CA ILE A 108 11.78 -1.79 2.05
C ILE A 108 11.25 -2.69 3.16
N ASP A 109 10.58 -2.10 4.15
CA ASP A 109 10.10 -2.84 5.32
C ASP A 109 8.92 -3.77 4.98
N ILE A 110 7.97 -3.29 4.18
CA ILE A 110 6.82 -4.09 3.71
C ILE A 110 6.69 -3.91 2.20
N TYR A 111 6.82 -4.99 1.46
CA TYR A 111 6.61 -4.98 0.01
C TYR A 111 5.40 -5.81 -0.37
N TRP A 112 4.48 -5.19 -1.09
CA TRP A 112 3.19 -5.75 -1.45
C TRP A 112 3.13 -6.13 -2.92
N ILE A 113 2.45 -7.22 -3.24
CA ILE A 113 1.82 -7.37 -4.55
C ILE A 113 0.48 -6.63 -4.49
N HIS A 114 0.33 -5.62 -5.33
CA HIS A 114 -0.77 -4.65 -5.27
C HIS A 114 -2.15 -5.26 -5.55
N ASN A 115 -2.19 -6.28 -6.41
CA ASN A 115 -3.40 -7.01 -6.77
C ASN A 115 -3.04 -8.41 -7.29
N PRO A 116 -4.03 -9.35 -7.38
CA PRO A 116 -3.77 -10.75 -7.70
C PRO A 116 -3.61 -11.06 -9.20
N MET A 117 -3.30 -10.09 -10.05
CA MET A 117 -3.04 -10.37 -11.44
C MET A 117 -1.85 -11.34 -11.58
N ASP A 118 -2.13 -12.57 -12.02
CA ASP A 118 -1.15 -13.65 -12.23
C ASP A 118 -0.32 -14.02 -10.98
N VAL A 119 -0.99 -14.57 -9.98
CA VAL A 119 -0.36 -15.04 -8.72
C VAL A 119 0.80 -16.03 -8.99
N GLU A 120 0.65 -16.93 -9.94
CA GLU A 120 1.67 -17.94 -10.27
C GLU A 120 2.94 -17.35 -10.86
N LYS A 121 2.82 -16.27 -11.62
CA LYS A 121 3.95 -15.56 -12.21
C LYS A 121 4.69 -14.71 -11.21
N TRP A 122 3.96 -13.92 -10.44
CA TRP A 122 4.57 -12.85 -9.63
C TRP A 122 4.97 -13.28 -8.24
N THR A 123 4.24 -14.19 -7.59
CA THR A 123 4.59 -14.62 -6.23
C THR A 123 6.00 -15.17 -6.10
N PRO A 124 6.49 -16.05 -7.01
CA PRO A 124 7.85 -16.57 -6.94
C PRO A 124 8.93 -15.48 -7.05
N LYS A 125 8.63 -14.36 -7.69
CA LYS A 125 9.56 -13.24 -7.85
C LYS A 125 9.87 -12.50 -6.54
N LEU A 126 9.02 -12.64 -5.52
CA LEU A 126 9.29 -12.12 -4.18
C LEU A 126 10.40 -12.87 -3.45
N ILE A 127 10.61 -14.13 -3.76
CA ILE A 127 11.53 -15.02 -3.03
C ILE A 127 12.97 -14.47 -3.03
N PRO A 128 13.60 -14.16 -4.19
CA PRO A 128 14.95 -13.64 -4.18
C PRO A 128 15.06 -12.27 -3.50
N LEU A 129 14.03 -11.45 -3.56
CA LEU A 129 14.02 -10.13 -2.91
C LEU A 129 14.02 -10.25 -1.38
N ALA A 130 13.23 -11.19 -0.85
CA ALA A 130 13.19 -11.48 0.58
C ALA A 130 14.47 -12.14 1.08
N LYS A 131 14.98 -13.13 0.35
CA LYS A 131 16.21 -13.86 0.70
C LYS A 131 17.45 -12.98 0.67
N SER A 132 17.51 -12.00 -0.20
CA SER A 132 18.61 -11.03 -0.28
C SER A 132 18.49 -9.88 0.73
N GLY A 133 17.42 -9.83 1.52
CA GLY A 133 17.19 -8.78 2.52
C GLY A 133 16.75 -7.44 1.94
N GLN A 134 16.39 -7.36 0.68
CA GLN A 134 15.90 -6.12 0.05
C GLN A 134 14.49 -5.74 0.53
N ILE A 135 13.69 -6.74 0.91
CA ILE A 135 12.40 -6.56 1.54
C ILE A 135 12.36 -7.38 2.84
N GLN A 136 11.75 -6.85 3.88
CA GLN A 136 11.69 -7.52 5.18
C GLN A 136 10.41 -8.31 5.39
N THR A 137 9.29 -7.77 4.92
CA THR A 137 7.95 -8.35 5.10
C THR A 137 7.25 -8.44 3.76
N ILE A 138 6.64 -9.58 3.48
CA ILE A 138 5.83 -9.81 2.30
C ILE A 138 4.36 -9.55 2.63
N GLY A 139 3.73 -8.70 1.83
CA GLY A 139 2.30 -8.44 1.88
C GLY A 139 1.60 -8.70 0.55
N VAL A 140 0.30 -8.95 0.61
CA VAL A 140 -0.56 -9.01 -0.57
C VAL A 140 -1.79 -8.13 -0.37
N SER A 141 -2.19 -7.43 -1.44
CA SER A 141 -3.32 -6.51 -1.43
C SER A 141 -4.37 -6.95 -2.45
N ASN A 142 -5.64 -6.74 -2.11
CA ASN A 142 -6.77 -7.09 -2.97
C ASN A 142 -6.88 -8.58 -3.35
N HIS A 143 -6.26 -9.45 -2.56
CA HIS A 143 -6.32 -10.91 -2.76
C HIS A 143 -7.52 -11.50 -2.04
N ASN A 144 -8.19 -12.46 -2.67
CA ASN A 144 -9.19 -13.29 -2.00
C ASN A 144 -8.53 -14.40 -1.14
N LEU A 145 -9.32 -15.15 -0.40
CA LEU A 145 -8.80 -16.16 0.51
C LEU A 145 -8.03 -17.28 -0.23
N ALA A 146 -8.54 -17.75 -1.36
CA ALA A 146 -7.89 -18.79 -2.16
C ALA A 146 -6.53 -18.30 -2.70
N GLU A 147 -6.46 -17.06 -3.15
CA GLU A 147 -5.23 -16.42 -3.62
C GLU A 147 -4.20 -16.24 -2.50
N ILE A 148 -4.63 -15.80 -1.33
CA ILE A 148 -3.74 -15.69 -0.15
C ILE A 148 -3.15 -17.06 0.22
N LYS A 149 -3.99 -18.09 0.28
CA LYS A 149 -3.55 -19.46 0.54
C LYS A 149 -2.55 -19.94 -0.52
N ARG A 150 -2.83 -19.69 -1.79
CA ARG A 150 -1.95 -20.07 -2.88
C ARG A 150 -0.59 -19.37 -2.79
N VAL A 151 -0.56 -18.09 -2.48
CA VAL A 151 0.68 -17.35 -2.24
C VAL A 151 1.50 -18.03 -1.13
N ASN A 152 0.88 -18.38 -0.02
CA ASN A 152 1.57 -19.10 1.06
C ASN A 152 2.06 -20.50 0.66
N GLU A 153 1.31 -21.24 -0.16
CA GLU A 153 1.76 -22.54 -0.70
C GLU A 153 3.04 -22.40 -1.54
N ILE A 154 3.19 -21.29 -2.26
CA ILE A 154 4.39 -20.99 -3.06
C ILE A 154 5.56 -20.55 -2.15
N LEU A 155 5.30 -19.75 -1.14
CA LEU A 155 6.33 -19.15 -0.29
C LEU A 155 6.81 -20.07 0.83
N ASN A 156 5.94 -20.88 1.43
CA ASN A 156 6.25 -21.70 2.60
C ASN A 156 7.41 -22.67 2.40
N PRO A 157 7.56 -23.36 1.25
CA PRO A 157 8.71 -24.24 1.00
C PRO A 157 10.06 -23.52 1.06
N GLU A 158 10.06 -22.22 0.84
CA GLU A 158 11.23 -21.36 0.87
C GLU A 158 11.49 -20.73 2.25
N GLY A 159 10.71 -21.10 3.27
CA GLY A 159 10.79 -20.53 4.61
C GLY A 159 10.20 -19.12 4.71
N LEU A 160 9.40 -18.72 3.73
CA LEU A 160 8.75 -17.41 3.64
C LEU A 160 7.24 -17.56 3.81
N LYS A 161 6.56 -16.47 4.16
CA LYS A 161 5.10 -16.43 4.24
C LYS A 161 4.56 -15.04 3.95
N VAL A 162 3.29 -14.94 3.63
CA VAL A 162 2.53 -13.69 3.72
C VAL A 162 2.44 -13.31 5.18
N SER A 163 2.89 -12.11 5.52
CA SER A 163 2.84 -11.59 6.89
C SER A 163 1.85 -10.43 7.04
N ALA A 164 1.37 -9.90 5.93
CA ALA A 164 0.37 -8.84 5.92
C ALA A 164 -0.58 -8.96 4.73
N VAL A 165 -1.83 -8.61 4.94
CA VAL A 165 -2.89 -8.50 3.92
C VAL A 165 -3.49 -7.11 3.99
N GLN A 166 -3.66 -6.45 2.84
CA GLN A 166 -4.28 -5.13 2.74
C GLN A 166 -5.45 -5.18 1.77
N ASN A 167 -6.67 -5.18 2.30
CA ASN A 167 -7.88 -5.24 1.50
C ASN A 167 -8.85 -4.11 1.87
N HIS A 168 -9.74 -3.77 0.94
CA HIS A 168 -10.87 -2.88 1.20
C HIS A 168 -11.76 -3.48 2.31
N TYR A 169 -11.93 -2.73 3.39
CA TYR A 169 -12.79 -3.15 4.50
C TYR A 169 -13.35 -1.95 5.25
N SER A 170 -14.66 -1.90 5.37
CA SER A 170 -15.39 -0.84 6.08
C SER A 170 -16.72 -1.38 6.59
N LEU A 171 -17.52 -0.53 7.22
CA LEU A 171 -18.90 -0.86 7.60
C LEU A 171 -19.80 -1.18 6.39
N LEU A 172 -19.48 -0.62 5.22
CA LEU A 172 -20.23 -0.82 3.97
C LEU A 172 -19.67 -1.95 3.11
N HIS A 173 -18.39 -2.29 3.27
CA HIS A 173 -17.70 -3.30 2.45
C HIS A 173 -17.07 -4.37 3.35
N ARG A 174 -17.78 -5.47 3.55
CA ARG A 174 -17.41 -6.53 4.51
C ARG A 174 -17.03 -7.85 3.86
N SER A 175 -16.72 -7.86 2.57
CA SER A 175 -16.41 -9.09 1.82
C SER A 175 -15.23 -9.87 2.40
N SER A 176 -14.16 -9.20 2.88
CA SER A 176 -13.02 -9.88 3.52
C SER A 176 -13.39 -10.61 4.81
N GLU A 177 -14.32 -10.06 5.60
CA GLU A 177 -14.85 -10.73 6.79
C GLU A 177 -15.73 -11.92 6.40
N GLN A 178 -16.70 -11.70 5.52
CA GLN A 178 -17.65 -12.71 5.05
C GLN A 178 -16.97 -13.89 4.37
N ALA A 179 -15.90 -13.66 3.63
CA ALA A 179 -15.11 -14.70 2.97
C ALA A 179 -14.15 -15.45 3.91
N GLY A 180 -14.04 -15.05 5.18
CA GLY A 180 -13.17 -15.69 6.16
C GLY A 180 -11.71 -15.25 6.13
N ILE A 181 -11.37 -14.16 5.45
CA ILE A 181 -9.99 -13.64 5.36
C ILE A 181 -9.50 -13.17 6.73
N LEU A 182 -10.33 -12.44 7.48
CA LEU A 182 -9.96 -11.97 8.82
C LEU A 182 -9.64 -13.13 9.77
N ASP A 183 -10.46 -14.18 9.77
CA ASP A 183 -10.22 -15.38 10.57
C ASP A 183 -8.95 -16.10 10.15
N TYR A 184 -8.71 -16.22 8.84
CA TYR A 184 -7.50 -16.83 8.32
C TYR A 184 -6.26 -16.04 8.76
N CYS A 185 -6.27 -14.71 8.64
CA CYS A 185 -5.17 -13.86 9.06
C CYS A 185 -4.88 -14.02 10.56
N LYS A 186 -5.92 -14.01 11.39
CA LYS A 186 -5.78 -14.20 12.83
C LYS A 186 -5.17 -15.56 13.20
N LYS A 187 -5.60 -16.64 12.52
CA LYS A 187 -5.09 -18.00 12.77
C LYS A 187 -3.67 -18.24 12.31
N ASN A 188 -3.18 -17.45 11.34
CA ASN A 188 -1.88 -17.64 10.71
C ASN A 188 -0.87 -16.53 11.06
N ASP A 189 -1.16 -15.72 12.06
CA ASP A 189 -0.30 -14.59 12.46
C ASP A 189 0.01 -13.66 11.29
N ILE A 190 -1.04 -13.25 10.57
CA ILE A 190 -0.99 -12.29 9.45
C ILE A 190 -1.68 -11.01 9.89
N THR A 191 -1.00 -9.89 9.75
CA THR A 191 -1.61 -8.58 10.04
C THR A 191 -2.54 -8.18 8.90
N PHE A 192 -3.79 -7.87 9.23
CA PHE A 192 -4.75 -7.36 8.26
C PHE A 192 -4.85 -5.84 8.36
N TYR A 193 -4.56 -5.15 7.26
CA TYR A 193 -4.75 -3.72 7.11
C TYR A 193 -5.98 -3.43 6.25
N ALA A 194 -6.94 -2.74 6.83
CA ALA A 194 -8.09 -2.23 6.12
C ALA A 194 -7.75 -0.91 5.43
N TYR A 195 -8.09 -0.77 4.15
CA TYR A 195 -8.05 0.53 3.49
C TYR A 195 -9.49 0.98 3.15
N MET A 196 -9.66 2.27 2.87
CA MET A 196 -10.96 2.91 2.61
C MET A 196 -11.98 2.71 3.74
N VAL A 197 -11.53 2.66 4.99
CA VAL A 197 -12.37 2.42 6.17
C VAL A 197 -13.49 3.44 6.36
N LEU A 198 -13.32 4.66 5.88
CA LEU A 198 -14.32 5.72 5.89
C LEU A 198 -15.02 5.93 4.54
N GLU A 199 -14.80 5.02 3.57
CA GLU A 199 -15.38 5.07 2.22
C GLU A 199 -15.21 6.45 1.58
N GLN A 200 -13.94 6.91 1.52
CA GLN A 200 -13.54 8.20 0.97
C GLN A 200 -14.28 9.40 1.60
N GLY A 201 -14.77 9.25 2.81
CA GLY A 201 -15.50 10.26 3.55
C GLY A 201 -17.00 10.03 3.68
N ALA A 202 -17.58 9.03 2.99
CA ALA A 202 -19.01 8.72 3.07
C ALA A 202 -19.46 8.42 4.52
N LEU A 203 -18.61 7.76 5.31
CA LEU A 203 -18.92 7.38 6.69
C LEU A 203 -18.57 8.45 7.73
N THR A 204 -18.13 9.63 7.32
CA THR A 204 -17.75 10.71 8.26
C THR A 204 -18.94 11.55 8.74
N GLY A 205 -20.11 11.41 8.11
CA GLY A 205 -21.25 12.30 8.33
C GLY A 205 -21.14 13.67 7.65
N LYS A 206 -20.02 13.96 6.97
CA LYS A 206 -19.82 15.22 6.25
C LYS A 206 -20.73 15.35 5.02
N TYR A 207 -21.00 14.22 4.37
CA TYR A 207 -21.78 14.17 3.12
C TYR A 207 -23.15 13.56 3.39
N ASN A 208 -24.20 14.14 2.79
CA ASN A 208 -25.59 13.72 2.89
C ASN A 208 -26.36 14.24 1.66
N GLN A 209 -27.69 14.07 1.63
CA GLN A 209 -28.52 14.54 0.50
C GLN A 209 -28.47 16.06 0.29
N GLU A 210 -28.30 16.84 1.36
CA GLU A 210 -28.19 18.30 1.29
C GLU A 210 -26.77 18.78 0.94
N HIS A 211 -25.77 17.96 1.29
CA HIS A 211 -24.34 18.21 1.04
C HIS A 211 -23.72 16.99 0.35
N PRO A 212 -24.00 16.79 -0.94
CA PRO A 212 -23.50 15.63 -1.69
C PRO A 212 -21.98 15.72 -1.94
N PHE A 213 -21.38 14.61 -2.38
CA PHE A 213 -20.00 14.60 -2.85
C PHE A 213 -19.79 15.59 -4.00
N PRO A 214 -18.63 16.24 -4.07
CA PRO A 214 -18.27 17.10 -5.20
C PRO A 214 -18.31 16.33 -6.52
N LYS A 215 -18.99 16.86 -7.52
CA LYS A 215 -19.03 16.28 -8.88
C LYS A 215 -17.65 16.36 -9.55
N GLY A 216 -17.37 15.42 -10.44
CA GLY A 216 -16.12 15.38 -11.21
C GLY A 216 -14.89 14.94 -10.40
N THR A 217 -15.11 14.29 -9.28
CA THR A 217 -14.07 13.60 -8.52
C THR A 217 -14.37 12.11 -8.48
N GLY A 218 -13.35 11.27 -8.29
CA GLY A 218 -13.56 9.83 -8.15
C GLY A 218 -14.56 9.47 -7.04
N ARG A 219 -14.71 10.32 -6.04
CA ARG A 219 -15.73 10.20 -4.98
C ARG A 219 -17.14 10.44 -5.49
N GLY A 220 -17.34 11.50 -6.28
CA GLY A 220 -18.65 11.87 -6.82
C GLY A 220 -19.19 10.87 -7.85
N ASP A 221 -18.28 10.10 -8.46
CA ASP A 221 -18.62 9.10 -9.48
C ASP A 221 -18.86 7.71 -8.87
N SER A 222 -18.49 7.50 -7.60
CA SER A 222 -18.54 6.21 -6.91
C SER A 222 -19.69 6.09 -5.89
N TYR A 223 -20.29 7.21 -5.45
CA TYR A 223 -21.33 7.25 -4.41
C TYR A 223 -22.53 8.13 -4.79
#